data_322169d898e6c468fb789895436a70e9
#
_entry.id   322169d898e6c468fb789895436a70e9
#
_cell.length_a   1.000
_cell.length_b   1.000
_cell.length_c   1.000
_cell.angle_alpha   90.00
_cell.angle_beta   90.00
_cell.angle_gamma   90.00
#
_symmetry.space_group_name_H-M   'P 1'
#
loop_
_entity.id
_entity.type
_entity.pdbx_description
1 polymer ?
#
loop_
_entity_poly.entity_id
_entity_poly.type
_entity_poly.pdbx_seq_one_letter_code
_entity_poly.pdbx_strand_id
1 'polypeptide(L)'
;MLFYEKLEVSVAKLNKANLKKTLYYLQRNGLRETWISVRERLTETDRYFFVPCSEAELEKQSRRKWERPITFSIVVPLYRTPEAYLNRMITSVMQQSYPHWELILADATEDHSVEEVLKQQGFLKEQPTDGETEPVAADPRLHYVHLKENAGIAANTNQALPYAKGEYIGLLDHDDVLTPDALYEMADAIIKAYDRGVKVAFAYSDEDKCDGEETRYYEPNYKEEFNYDLILSNNYICHFLVMESKLLKSLQFRPKFDGAQDYDLVLRCVAEVLTEGG
;
A
#
# COMPACT_ATOMS: atom_id res chain seq x y z
N MET A 1 -27.86 3.96 -25.24
CA MET A 1 -26.73 4.21 -24.34
C MET A 1 -26.31 2.93 -23.58
N LEU A 2 -27.14 2.34 -22.76
CA LEU A 2 -26.81 1.11 -22.00
C LEU A 2 -26.33 -0.13 -22.78
N PHE A 3 -26.70 -0.27 -24.05
CA PHE A 3 -26.30 -1.42 -24.89
C PHE A 3 -24.90 -1.25 -25.50
N TYR A 4 -24.51 -0.03 -25.80
CA TYR A 4 -23.16 0.28 -26.32
C TYR A 4 -22.10 0.20 -25.23
N GLU A 5 -22.37 0.70 -24.03
CA GLU A 5 -21.46 0.56 -22.87
C GLU A 5 -21.21 -0.90 -22.49
N LYS A 6 -22.26 -1.75 -22.56
CA LYS A 6 -22.10 -3.21 -22.33
C LYS A 6 -21.23 -3.90 -23.40
N LEU A 7 -21.25 -3.43 -24.65
CA LEU A 7 -20.40 -3.97 -25.70
C LEU A 7 -18.93 -3.56 -25.52
N GLU A 8 -18.64 -2.33 -25.15
CA GLU A 8 -17.28 -1.84 -24.94
C GLU A 8 -16.60 -2.53 -23.76
N VAL A 9 -17.29 -2.71 -22.64
CA VAL A 9 -16.78 -3.47 -21.48
C VAL A 9 -16.53 -4.94 -21.82
N SER A 10 -17.40 -5.56 -22.64
CA SER A 10 -17.19 -6.94 -23.11
C SER A 10 -15.99 -7.08 -24.05
N VAL A 11 -15.74 -6.09 -24.91
CA VAL A 11 -14.62 -6.10 -25.85
C VAL A 11 -13.29 -5.82 -25.16
N ALA A 12 -13.26 -4.93 -24.18
CA ALA A 12 -12.07 -4.66 -23.36
C ALA A 12 -11.63 -5.90 -22.53
N LYS A 13 -12.58 -6.74 -22.11
CA LYS A 13 -12.31 -8.01 -21.41
C LYS A 13 -11.72 -9.10 -22.36
N LEU A 14 -11.81 -8.94 -23.69
CA LEU A 14 -11.30 -9.87 -24.70
C LEU A 14 -9.89 -9.49 -25.21
N ASN A 15 -8.93 -9.37 -24.30
CA ASN A 15 -7.54 -9.13 -24.68
C ASN A 15 -6.70 -10.42 -24.72
N LYS A 16 -5.50 -10.36 -25.37
CA LYS A 16 -4.61 -11.53 -25.52
C LYS A 16 -4.19 -12.13 -24.17
N ALA A 17 -4.05 -11.32 -23.12
CA ALA A 17 -3.66 -11.77 -21.79
C ALA A 17 -4.80 -12.57 -21.13
N ASN A 18 -6.04 -12.10 -21.25
CA ASN A 18 -7.22 -12.80 -20.74
C ASN A 18 -7.48 -14.09 -21.49
N LEU A 19 -7.25 -14.13 -22.82
CA LEU A 19 -7.34 -15.35 -23.60
C LEU A 19 -6.32 -16.40 -23.13
N LYS A 20 -5.09 -15.99 -22.85
CA LYS A 20 -4.02 -16.86 -22.34
C LYS A 20 -4.34 -17.41 -20.94
N LYS A 21 -4.89 -16.57 -20.06
CA LYS A 21 -5.37 -16.97 -18.73
C LYS A 21 -6.55 -17.95 -18.84
N THR A 22 -7.49 -17.68 -19.73
CA THR A 22 -8.66 -18.56 -19.97
C THR A 22 -8.24 -19.93 -20.49
N LEU A 23 -7.28 -20.00 -21.43
CA LEU A 23 -6.74 -21.25 -21.94
C LEU A 23 -6.00 -22.04 -20.85
N TYR A 24 -5.20 -21.37 -20.02
CA TYR A 24 -4.53 -22.00 -18.89
C TYR A 24 -5.54 -22.57 -17.88
N TYR A 25 -6.59 -21.80 -17.56
CA TYR A 25 -7.65 -22.21 -16.64
C TYR A 25 -8.43 -23.41 -17.22
N LEU A 26 -8.70 -23.40 -18.53
CA LEU A 26 -9.36 -24.50 -19.24
C LEU A 26 -8.58 -25.80 -19.16
N GLN A 27 -7.27 -25.74 -19.35
CA GLN A 27 -6.40 -26.93 -19.26
C GLN A 27 -6.38 -27.54 -17.85
N ARG A 28 -6.55 -26.71 -16.82
CA ARG A 28 -6.47 -27.14 -15.42
C ARG A 28 -7.80 -27.59 -14.83
N ASN A 29 -8.89 -26.90 -15.19
CA ASN A 29 -10.20 -27.06 -14.52
C ASN A 29 -11.31 -27.60 -15.45
N GLY A 30 -11.04 -27.75 -16.74
CA GLY A 30 -11.97 -28.29 -17.72
C GLY A 30 -12.99 -27.28 -18.25
N LEU A 31 -13.77 -27.72 -19.25
CA LEU A 31 -14.70 -26.85 -20.00
C LEU A 31 -15.81 -26.24 -19.16
N ARG A 32 -16.41 -27.02 -18.25
CA ARG A 32 -17.55 -26.57 -17.45
C ARG A 32 -17.18 -25.43 -16.51
N GLU A 33 -16.11 -25.60 -15.74
CA GLU A 33 -15.66 -24.61 -14.76
C GLU A 33 -15.14 -23.34 -15.46
N THR A 34 -14.47 -23.53 -16.62
CA THR A 34 -14.02 -22.38 -17.42
C THR A 34 -15.21 -21.60 -17.99
N TRP A 35 -16.25 -22.29 -18.44
CA TRP A 35 -17.46 -21.61 -18.96
C TRP A 35 -18.21 -20.85 -17.87
N ILE A 36 -18.32 -21.43 -16.66
CA ILE A 36 -18.90 -20.77 -15.48
C ILE A 36 -18.10 -19.50 -15.15
N SER A 37 -16.79 -19.61 -15.02
CA SER A 37 -15.91 -18.48 -14.69
C SER A 37 -15.94 -17.38 -15.77
N VAL A 38 -15.98 -17.73 -17.06
CA VAL A 38 -16.13 -16.75 -18.15
C VAL A 38 -17.51 -16.09 -18.10
N ARG A 39 -18.57 -16.86 -17.87
CA ARG A 39 -19.93 -16.33 -17.75
C ARG A 39 -20.05 -15.37 -16.58
N GLU A 40 -19.54 -15.72 -15.41
CA GLU A 40 -19.53 -14.86 -14.22
C GLU A 40 -18.85 -13.53 -14.55
N ARG A 41 -17.64 -13.56 -15.11
CA ARG A 41 -16.91 -12.33 -15.52
C ARG A 41 -17.64 -11.48 -16.57
N LEU A 42 -18.41 -12.09 -17.48
CA LEU A 42 -19.17 -11.37 -18.47
C LEU A 42 -20.51 -10.83 -17.95
N THR A 43 -21.07 -11.48 -16.93
CA THR A 43 -22.35 -11.08 -16.31
C THR A 43 -22.18 -10.21 -15.09
N GLU A 44 -20.98 -10.15 -14.53
CA GLU A 44 -20.63 -9.29 -13.41
C GLU A 44 -20.72 -7.82 -13.85
N THR A 45 -21.84 -7.22 -13.58
CA THR A 45 -21.97 -5.75 -13.63
C THR A 45 -21.32 -5.23 -12.37
N ASP A 46 -20.09 -4.78 -12.49
CA ASP A 46 -19.41 -4.05 -11.45
C ASP A 46 -20.26 -2.80 -11.12
N ARG A 47 -20.95 -2.88 -9.98
CA ARG A 47 -21.79 -1.78 -9.46
C ARG A 47 -21.06 -0.95 -8.44
N TYR A 48 -19.75 -1.21 -8.29
CA TYR A 48 -18.93 -0.46 -7.37
C TYR A 48 -18.71 0.95 -7.87
N PHE A 49 -18.94 1.91 -7.00
CA PHE A 49 -18.61 3.32 -7.21
C PHE A 49 -17.79 3.78 -6.01
N PHE A 50 -16.53 4.08 -6.25
CA PHE A 50 -15.71 4.74 -5.26
C PHE A 50 -16.28 6.13 -4.96
N VAL A 51 -16.50 6.42 -3.69
CA VAL A 51 -16.95 7.74 -3.22
C VAL A 51 -15.81 8.35 -2.41
N PRO A 52 -15.06 9.31 -2.97
CA PRO A 52 -13.97 9.94 -2.25
C PRO A 52 -14.49 10.74 -1.06
N CYS A 53 -13.65 10.85 -0.02
CA CYS A 53 -13.90 11.74 1.09
C CYS A 53 -14.08 13.19 0.57
N SER A 54 -15.07 13.90 1.06
CA SER A 54 -15.33 15.27 0.59
C SER A 54 -14.24 16.25 1.05
N GLU A 55 -13.96 17.29 0.25
CA GLU A 55 -13.00 18.34 0.62
C GLU A 55 -13.31 18.98 1.99
N ALA A 56 -14.58 19.19 2.29
CA ALA A 56 -15.01 19.74 3.58
C ALA A 56 -14.68 18.81 4.76
N GLU A 57 -14.80 17.51 4.58
CA GLU A 57 -14.42 16.54 5.63
C GLU A 57 -12.90 16.44 5.75
N LEU A 58 -12.16 16.42 4.63
CA LEU A 58 -10.69 16.44 4.64
C LEU A 58 -10.15 17.71 5.34
N GLU A 59 -10.76 18.86 5.09
CA GLU A 59 -10.40 20.10 5.78
C GLU A 59 -10.68 20.04 7.29
N LYS A 60 -11.80 19.47 7.69
CA LYS A 60 -12.14 19.22 9.10
C LYS A 60 -11.15 18.25 9.75
N GLN A 61 -10.80 17.15 9.06
CA GLN A 61 -9.83 16.18 9.52
C GLN A 61 -8.45 16.82 9.74
N SER A 62 -7.97 17.63 8.79
CA SER A 62 -6.67 18.30 8.87
C SER A 62 -6.56 19.32 10.01
N ARG A 63 -7.68 19.90 10.43
CA ARG A 63 -7.77 20.87 11.54
C ARG A 63 -7.98 20.21 12.90
N ARG A 64 -8.22 18.90 12.95
CA ARG A 64 -8.45 18.18 14.21
C ARG A 64 -7.20 18.25 15.09
N LYS A 65 -7.38 18.69 16.33
CA LYS A 65 -6.33 18.62 17.37
C LYS A 65 -6.39 17.27 18.05
N TRP A 66 -5.29 16.57 18.02
CA TRP A 66 -5.13 15.27 18.64
C TRP A 66 -4.45 15.46 20.01
N GLU A 67 -5.02 14.90 21.06
CA GLU A 67 -4.40 14.94 22.40
C GLU A 67 -3.12 14.09 22.45
N ARG A 68 -3.16 12.97 21.73
CA ARG A 68 -2.04 12.04 21.56
C ARG A 68 -1.93 11.66 20.09
N PRO A 69 -1.27 12.44 19.26
CA PRO A 69 -1.07 12.06 17.87
C PRO A 69 -0.17 10.83 17.75
N ILE A 70 -0.49 9.96 16.79
CA ILE A 70 0.33 8.81 16.39
C ILE A 70 1.16 9.23 15.19
N THR A 71 2.45 8.96 15.16
CA THR A 71 3.28 9.20 13.97
C THR A 71 3.43 7.93 13.16
N PHE A 72 3.13 8.01 11.87
CA PHE A 72 3.32 6.93 10.92
C PHE A 72 4.60 7.13 10.12
N SER A 73 5.38 6.06 9.94
CA SER A 73 6.45 5.99 8.94
C SER A 73 5.95 5.15 7.77
N ILE A 74 5.71 5.77 6.63
CA ILE A 74 5.32 5.06 5.42
C ILE A 74 6.59 4.61 4.71
N VAL A 75 6.80 3.32 4.59
CA VAL A 75 7.99 2.71 3.98
C VAL A 75 7.64 2.17 2.61
N VAL A 76 8.36 2.65 1.60
CA VAL A 76 8.16 2.28 0.19
C VAL A 76 9.48 1.77 -0.39
N PRO A 77 9.61 0.48 -0.66
CA PRO A 77 10.73 -0.03 -1.43
C PRO A 77 10.57 0.33 -2.90
N LEU A 78 11.61 0.94 -3.48
CA LEU A 78 11.64 1.33 -4.88
C LEU A 78 12.65 0.46 -5.65
N TYR A 79 12.29 0.07 -6.86
CA TYR A 79 13.19 -0.57 -7.80
C TYR A 79 12.73 -0.33 -9.24
N ARG A 80 13.48 0.47 -9.99
CA ARG A 80 13.15 0.85 -11.37
C ARG A 80 11.69 1.32 -11.53
N THR A 81 11.23 2.06 -10.53
CA THR A 81 9.84 2.52 -10.45
C THR A 81 9.53 3.50 -11.58
N PRO A 82 8.49 3.25 -12.39
CA PRO A 82 8.07 4.19 -13.42
C PRO A 82 7.65 5.54 -12.82
N GLU A 83 8.05 6.63 -13.48
CA GLU A 83 7.78 8.00 -13.02
C GLU A 83 6.31 8.25 -12.67
N ALA A 84 5.37 7.76 -13.50
CA ALA A 84 3.95 7.98 -13.27
C ALA A 84 3.46 7.38 -11.95
N TYR A 85 3.91 6.16 -11.60
CA TYR A 85 3.56 5.52 -10.33
C TYR A 85 4.23 6.20 -9.15
N LEU A 86 5.54 6.49 -9.29
CA LEU A 86 6.30 7.19 -8.26
C LEU A 86 5.63 8.51 -7.85
N ASN A 87 5.25 9.34 -8.85
CA ASN A 87 4.61 10.63 -8.63
C ASN A 87 3.25 10.49 -7.93
N ARG A 88 2.43 9.54 -8.35
CA ARG A 88 1.10 9.31 -7.76
C ARG A 88 1.21 8.81 -6.33
N MET A 89 2.05 7.82 -6.10
CA MET A 89 2.29 7.27 -4.77
C MET A 89 2.75 8.36 -3.79
N ILE A 90 3.79 9.12 -4.13
CA ILE A 90 4.29 10.21 -3.26
C ILE A 90 3.21 11.28 -3.04
N THR A 91 2.51 11.70 -4.10
CA THR A 91 1.46 12.71 -4.02
C THR A 91 0.32 12.23 -3.10
N SER A 92 -0.07 10.96 -3.16
CA SER A 92 -1.11 10.39 -2.32
C SER A 92 -0.76 10.43 -0.82
N VAL A 93 0.51 10.23 -0.48
CA VAL A 93 1.00 10.36 0.90
C VAL A 93 1.09 11.85 1.31
N MET A 94 1.57 12.71 0.43
CA MET A 94 1.68 14.15 0.74
C MET A 94 0.33 14.84 0.93
N GLN A 95 -0.72 14.32 0.30
CA GLN A 95 -2.09 14.84 0.38
C GLN A 95 -2.91 14.28 1.55
N GLN A 96 -2.32 13.49 2.44
CA GLN A 96 -3.01 12.96 3.61
C GLN A 96 -3.56 14.08 4.51
N SER A 97 -4.82 13.97 4.89
CA SER A 97 -5.47 14.89 5.82
C SER A 97 -4.90 14.80 7.25
N TYR A 98 -4.27 13.70 7.60
CA TYR A 98 -3.55 13.50 8.85
C TYR A 98 -2.09 13.96 8.72
N PRO A 99 -1.60 14.92 9.55
CA PRO A 99 -0.31 15.55 9.30
C PRO A 99 0.91 14.83 9.91
N HIS A 100 0.69 13.85 10.81
CA HIS A 100 1.78 13.22 11.57
C HIS A 100 2.28 11.94 10.88
N TRP A 101 3.02 12.14 9.80
CA TRP A 101 3.65 11.06 9.03
C TRP A 101 5.03 11.46 8.51
N GLU A 102 5.83 10.48 8.19
CA GLU A 102 7.04 10.59 7.37
C GLU A 102 6.99 9.52 6.26
N LEU A 103 7.61 9.83 5.12
CA LEU A 103 7.69 8.95 3.96
C LEU A 103 9.14 8.55 3.72
N ILE A 104 9.43 7.25 3.70
CA ILE A 104 10.76 6.71 3.50
C ILE A 104 10.78 5.97 2.17
N LEU A 105 11.50 6.51 1.22
CA LEU A 105 11.72 5.95 -0.11
C LEU A 105 13.06 5.20 -0.11
N ALA A 106 13.02 3.88 -0.12
CA ALA A 106 14.21 3.02 -0.13
C ALA A 106 14.48 2.52 -1.54
N ASP A 107 15.33 3.21 -2.26
CA ASP A 107 15.60 2.95 -3.68
C ASP A 107 16.78 2.00 -3.87
N ALA A 108 16.49 0.84 -4.45
CA ALA A 108 17.45 -0.20 -4.80
C ALA A 108 17.79 -0.22 -6.30
N THR A 109 17.45 0.83 -7.04
CA THR A 109 17.79 0.97 -8.46
C THR A 109 19.28 1.16 -8.62
N GLU A 110 19.91 0.43 -9.52
CA GLU A 110 21.37 0.37 -9.68
C GLU A 110 21.97 1.69 -10.20
N ASP A 111 21.18 2.44 -10.96
CA ASP A 111 21.54 3.78 -11.45
C ASP A 111 20.79 4.84 -10.63
N HIS A 112 21.02 6.11 -10.92
CA HIS A 112 20.35 7.21 -10.24
C HIS A 112 19.06 7.67 -10.94
N SER A 113 18.45 6.85 -11.80
CA SER A 113 17.29 7.25 -12.60
C SER A 113 16.08 7.66 -11.76
N VAL A 114 15.81 6.96 -10.65
CA VAL A 114 14.73 7.32 -9.73
C VAL A 114 15.02 8.62 -9.00
N GLU A 115 16.27 8.82 -8.54
CA GLU A 115 16.72 10.06 -7.90
C GLU A 115 16.58 11.26 -8.84
N GLU A 116 16.95 11.09 -10.12
CA GLU A 116 16.79 12.14 -11.14
C GLU A 116 15.32 12.51 -11.34
N VAL A 117 14.44 11.52 -11.43
CA VAL A 117 13.00 11.77 -11.51
C VAL A 117 12.50 12.54 -10.28
N LEU A 118 12.91 12.16 -9.08
CA LEU A 118 12.53 12.86 -7.85
C LEU A 118 12.99 14.32 -7.82
N LYS A 119 14.18 14.61 -8.36
CA LYS A 119 14.69 15.98 -8.53
C LYS A 119 13.88 16.75 -9.56
N GLN A 120 13.63 16.18 -10.73
CA GLN A 120 12.85 16.80 -11.80
C GLN A 120 11.42 17.14 -11.37
N GLN A 121 10.81 16.28 -10.54
CA GLN A 121 9.47 16.49 -9.99
C GLN A 121 9.47 17.40 -8.74
N GLY A 122 10.62 17.85 -8.27
CA GLY A 122 10.74 18.76 -7.14
C GLY A 122 10.57 18.11 -5.76
N PHE A 123 10.58 16.79 -5.66
CA PHE A 123 10.56 16.07 -4.38
C PHE A 123 11.92 16.11 -3.68
N LEU A 124 13.01 16.13 -4.46
CA LEU A 124 14.36 16.36 -3.98
C LEU A 124 14.92 17.69 -4.53
N LYS A 125 15.80 18.33 -3.78
CA LYS A 125 16.50 19.53 -4.22
C LYS A 125 17.56 19.18 -5.28
N GLU A 126 17.76 20.02 -6.27
CA GLU A 126 18.73 19.78 -7.35
C GLU A 126 20.19 19.73 -6.88
N GLN A 127 20.51 20.44 -5.79
CA GLN A 127 21.85 20.43 -5.21
C GLN A 127 21.77 20.21 -3.70
N PRO A 128 22.67 19.40 -3.12
CA PRO A 128 22.85 19.34 -1.68
C PRO A 128 23.24 20.73 -1.17
N THR A 129 22.76 21.12 -0.02
CA THR A 129 23.26 22.30 0.70
C THR A 129 24.74 22.08 1.03
N ASP A 130 25.54 23.14 1.03
CA ASP A 130 27.00 23.07 1.27
C ASP A 130 27.35 22.12 2.43
N GLY A 131 28.05 21.03 2.09
CA GLY A 131 28.52 20.02 3.06
C GLY A 131 27.68 18.75 3.19
N GLU A 132 26.50 18.64 2.52
CA GLU A 132 25.69 17.43 2.50
C GLU A 132 26.11 16.53 1.31
N THR A 133 26.31 15.26 1.59
CA THR A 133 26.66 14.23 0.58
C THR A 133 25.44 13.45 0.10
N GLU A 134 24.31 13.59 0.78
CA GLU A 134 23.06 12.87 0.47
C GLU A 134 22.01 13.82 -0.12
N PRO A 135 21.10 13.32 -0.99
CA PRO A 135 20.02 14.11 -1.54
C PRO A 135 19.09 14.66 -0.46
N VAL A 136 18.78 15.95 -0.54
CA VAL A 136 17.91 16.65 0.43
C VAL A 136 16.51 16.76 -0.12
N ALA A 137 15.53 16.27 0.64
CA ALA A 137 14.13 16.38 0.27
C ALA A 137 13.60 17.83 0.36
N ALA A 138 12.61 18.14 -0.47
CA ALA A 138 11.92 19.42 -0.45
C ALA A 138 10.96 19.52 0.77
N ASP A 139 10.27 18.44 1.10
CA ASP A 139 9.47 18.29 2.32
C ASP A 139 10.31 17.58 3.39
N PRO A 140 10.45 18.12 4.61
CA PRO A 140 11.26 17.51 5.68
C PRO A 140 10.71 16.17 6.17
N ARG A 141 9.48 15.80 5.81
CA ARG A 141 8.88 14.51 6.13
C ARG A 141 9.23 13.41 5.11
N LEU A 142 9.82 13.77 3.98
CA LEU A 142 10.25 12.81 2.97
C LEU A 142 11.73 12.48 3.18
N HIS A 143 12.05 11.20 3.23
CA HIS A 143 13.40 10.67 3.36
C HIS A 143 13.70 9.76 2.16
N TYR A 144 14.69 10.12 1.36
CA TYR A 144 15.17 9.29 0.26
C TYR A 144 16.47 8.59 0.69
N VAL A 145 16.51 7.28 0.52
CA VAL A 145 17.63 6.43 0.86
C VAL A 145 17.98 5.59 -0.34
N HIS A 146 19.15 5.84 -0.95
CA HIS A 146 19.68 4.99 -2.01
C HIS A 146 20.36 3.77 -1.40
N LEU A 147 19.87 2.58 -1.72
CA LEU A 147 20.43 1.32 -1.24
C LEU A 147 21.61 0.89 -2.12
N LYS A 148 22.59 0.23 -1.52
CA LYS A 148 23.83 -0.15 -2.24
C LYS A 148 23.61 -1.19 -3.33
N GLU A 149 22.61 -2.07 -3.14
CA GLU A 149 22.29 -3.14 -4.07
C GLU A 149 20.81 -3.54 -3.92
N ASN A 150 20.25 -4.13 -4.96
CA ASN A 150 18.94 -4.75 -4.91
C ASN A 150 19.07 -6.18 -4.36
N ALA A 151 18.69 -6.36 -3.10
CA ALA A 151 18.72 -7.65 -2.40
C ALA A 151 17.35 -8.34 -2.33
N GLY A 152 16.36 -7.89 -3.12
CA GLY A 152 14.97 -8.36 -3.10
C GLY A 152 14.09 -7.53 -2.16
N ILE A 153 12.78 -7.61 -2.35
CA ILE A 153 11.80 -6.72 -1.69
C ILE A 153 11.91 -6.79 -0.16
N ALA A 154 11.96 -7.98 0.43
CA ALA A 154 12.07 -8.18 1.87
C ALA A 154 13.36 -7.55 2.45
N ALA A 155 14.50 -7.79 1.80
CA ALA A 155 15.79 -7.27 2.27
C ALA A 155 15.87 -5.75 2.08
N ASN A 156 15.37 -5.21 0.97
CA ASN A 156 15.32 -3.77 0.71
C ASN A 156 14.43 -3.06 1.74
N THR A 157 13.25 -3.62 2.03
CA THR A 157 12.37 -3.08 3.07
C THR A 157 13.04 -3.10 4.45
N ASN A 158 13.72 -4.19 4.81
CA ASN A 158 14.45 -4.27 6.07
C ASN A 158 15.54 -3.20 6.20
N GLN A 159 16.21 -2.85 5.10
CA GLN A 159 17.20 -1.77 5.09
C GLN A 159 16.57 -0.39 5.30
N ALA A 160 15.28 -0.22 4.98
CA ALA A 160 14.54 1.02 5.22
C ALA A 160 14.07 1.16 6.67
N LEU A 161 13.80 0.06 7.38
CA LEU A 161 13.22 0.07 8.73
C LEU A 161 14.01 0.92 9.75
N PRO A 162 15.35 0.98 9.77
CA PRO A 162 16.11 1.83 10.69
C PRO A 162 15.80 3.33 10.57
N TYR A 163 15.39 3.79 9.37
CA TYR A 163 15.05 5.20 9.12
C TYR A 163 13.66 5.56 9.64
N ALA A 164 12.77 4.60 9.82
CA ALA A 164 11.42 4.80 10.35
C ALA A 164 11.47 5.20 11.83
N LYS A 165 10.92 6.38 12.16
CA LYS A 165 10.90 6.95 13.53
C LYS A 165 9.50 6.96 14.14
N GLY A 166 8.46 6.72 13.31
CA GLY A 166 7.07 6.70 13.73
C GLY A 166 6.74 5.57 14.71
N GLU A 167 5.66 5.73 15.43
CA GLU A 167 5.13 4.70 16.34
C GLU A 167 4.59 3.49 15.57
N TYR A 168 4.07 3.73 14.38
CA TYR A 168 3.60 2.71 13.43
C TYR A 168 4.32 2.84 12.10
N ILE A 169 4.59 1.71 11.47
CA ILE A 169 5.14 1.64 10.11
C ILE A 169 4.03 1.15 9.18
N GLY A 170 3.71 1.96 8.17
CA GLY A 170 2.85 1.59 7.05
C GLY A 170 3.66 1.03 5.90
N LEU A 171 3.22 -0.08 5.36
CA LEU A 171 3.86 -0.75 4.21
C LEU A 171 3.06 -0.39 2.96
N LEU A 172 3.69 0.32 2.04
CA LEU A 172 3.06 0.78 0.79
C LEU A 172 3.93 0.38 -0.40
N ASP A 173 3.31 -0.19 -1.42
CA ASP A 173 3.99 -0.53 -2.65
C ASP A 173 4.14 0.72 -3.55
N HIS A 174 5.14 0.71 -4.41
CA HIS A 174 5.49 1.88 -5.23
C HIS A 174 4.49 2.19 -6.36
N ASP A 175 3.56 1.29 -6.63
CA ASP A 175 2.49 1.41 -7.62
C ASP A 175 1.08 1.54 -7.00
N ASP A 176 1.00 1.59 -5.66
CA ASP A 176 -0.23 1.82 -4.92
C ASP A 176 -0.40 3.30 -4.51
N VAL A 177 -1.63 3.68 -4.21
CA VAL A 177 -2.00 5.02 -3.75
C VAL A 177 -2.90 4.93 -2.52
N LEU A 178 -2.75 5.89 -1.60
CA LEU A 178 -3.61 6.02 -0.44
C LEU A 178 -4.72 7.04 -0.71
N THR A 179 -5.94 6.77 -0.25
CA THR A 179 -6.98 7.80 -0.21
C THR A 179 -6.56 8.94 0.73
N PRO A 180 -6.96 10.20 0.50
CA PRO A 180 -6.49 11.34 1.29
C PRO A 180 -6.80 11.28 2.79
N ASP A 181 -7.73 10.44 3.20
CA ASP A 181 -8.15 10.21 4.59
C ASP A 181 -7.58 8.94 5.22
N ALA A 182 -6.81 8.14 4.49
CA ALA A 182 -6.34 6.82 4.94
C ALA A 182 -5.60 6.87 6.28
N LEU A 183 -4.62 7.76 6.44
CA LEU A 183 -3.86 7.87 7.69
C LEU A 183 -4.69 8.47 8.84
N TYR A 184 -5.68 9.31 8.51
CA TYR A 184 -6.61 9.82 9.52
C TYR A 184 -7.46 8.69 10.10
N GLU A 185 -8.05 7.86 9.26
CA GLU A 185 -8.89 6.73 9.69
C GLU A 185 -8.06 5.71 10.49
N MET A 186 -6.84 5.41 10.05
CA MET A 186 -5.91 4.56 10.81
C MET A 186 -5.59 5.14 12.19
N ALA A 187 -5.26 6.43 12.27
CA ALA A 187 -4.95 7.10 13.54
C ALA A 187 -6.16 7.09 14.48
N ASP A 188 -7.34 7.44 13.96
CA ASP A 188 -8.58 7.49 14.75
C ASP A 188 -8.96 6.11 15.29
N ALA A 189 -8.84 5.06 14.47
CA ALA A 189 -9.11 3.69 14.89
C ALA A 189 -8.15 3.22 16.00
N ILE A 190 -6.84 3.46 15.84
CA ILE A 190 -5.82 3.07 16.81
C ILE A 190 -6.00 3.84 18.12
N ILE A 191 -6.24 5.15 18.07
CA ILE A 191 -6.45 5.98 19.27
C ILE A 191 -7.71 5.55 20.01
N LYS A 192 -8.82 5.30 19.29
CA LYS A 192 -10.06 4.77 19.89
C LYS A 192 -9.86 3.40 20.55
N ALA A 193 -8.99 2.56 20.02
CA ALA A 193 -8.63 1.30 20.67
C ALA A 193 -7.84 1.54 21.95
N TYR A 194 -6.85 2.43 21.93
CA TYR A 194 -6.09 2.82 23.13
C TYR A 194 -6.96 3.42 24.23
N ASP A 195 -7.94 4.26 23.88
CA ASP A 195 -8.88 4.85 24.85
C ASP A 195 -9.72 3.77 25.55
N ARG A 196 -9.88 2.61 24.90
CA ARG A 196 -10.53 1.42 25.47
C ARG A 196 -9.58 0.47 26.20
N GLY A 197 -8.29 0.83 26.30
CA GLY A 197 -7.26 0.02 26.93
C GLY A 197 -6.73 -1.13 26.05
N VAL A 198 -7.01 -1.11 24.75
CA VAL A 198 -6.55 -2.14 23.81
C VAL A 198 -5.24 -1.69 23.17
N LYS A 199 -4.19 -2.51 23.28
CA LYS A 199 -2.94 -2.32 22.55
C LYS A 199 -3.11 -2.84 21.12
N VAL A 200 -2.85 -1.99 20.12
CA VAL A 200 -2.95 -2.34 18.71
C VAL A 200 -1.58 -2.75 18.18
N ALA A 201 -1.42 -4.02 17.82
CA ALA A 201 -0.19 -4.53 17.21
C ALA A 201 -0.10 -4.16 15.74
N PHE A 202 -1.22 -4.22 15.02
CA PHE A 202 -1.36 -3.79 13.63
C PHE A 202 -2.81 -3.38 13.33
N ALA A 203 -2.98 -2.59 12.29
CA ALA A 203 -4.28 -2.25 11.72
C ALA A 203 -4.19 -2.31 10.18
N TYR A 204 -5.33 -2.52 9.52
CA TYR A 204 -5.41 -2.63 8.07
C TYR A 204 -6.70 -2.01 7.55
N SER A 205 -6.69 -1.61 6.29
CA SER A 205 -7.86 -1.03 5.62
C SER A 205 -8.46 -1.98 4.59
N ASP A 206 -9.67 -1.67 4.16
CA ASP A 206 -10.19 -2.13 2.89
C ASP A 206 -9.30 -1.62 1.74
N GLU A 207 -9.46 -2.21 0.57
CA GLU A 207 -8.76 -1.82 -0.64
C GLU A 207 -9.67 -2.00 -1.87
N ASP A 208 -9.39 -1.28 -2.92
CA ASP A 208 -9.93 -1.52 -4.25
C ASP A 208 -8.82 -1.43 -5.30
N LYS A 209 -9.16 -1.66 -6.54
CA LYS A 209 -8.23 -1.46 -7.65
C LYS A 209 -8.65 -0.25 -8.44
N CYS A 210 -7.67 0.51 -8.94
CA CYS A 210 -7.92 1.58 -9.88
C CYS A 210 -7.20 1.31 -11.22
N ASP A 211 -7.64 2.02 -12.26
CA ASP A 211 -6.86 2.11 -13.49
C ASP A 211 -5.66 3.04 -13.30
N GLY A 212 -4.71 2.99 -14.25
CA GLY A 212 -3.51 3.80 -14.17
C GLY A 212 -3.75 5.32 -14.21
N GLU A 213 -4.97 5.80 -14.43
CA GLU A 213 -5.36 7.20 -14.43
C GLU A 213 -6.21 7.58 -13.22
N GLU A 214 -6.52 6.61 -12.33
CA GLU A 214 -7.41 6.77 -11.16
C GLU A 214 -8.81 7.30 -11.53
N THR A 215 -9.25 6.99 -12.75
CA THR A 215 -10.57 7.41 -13.25
C THR A 215 -11.64 6.36 -13.01
N ARG A 216 -11.23 5.11 -12.83
CA ARG A 216 -12.11 3.97 -12.60
C ARG A 216 -11.59 3.12 -11.45
N TYR A 217 -12.48 2.87 -10.50
CA TYR A 217 -12.23 1.97 -9.37
C TYR A 217 -13.09 0.71 -9.53
N TYR A 218 -12.53 -0.45 -9.16
CA TYR A 218 -13.17 -1.75 -9.37
C TYR A 218 -12.62 -2.80 -8.40
N GLU A 219 -13.30 -3.95 -8.32
CA GLU A 219 -12.92 -5.09 -7.48
C GLU A 219 -12.62 -4.68 -6.02
N PRO A 220 -13.59 -4.02 -5.32
CA PRO A 220 -13.38 -3.67 -3.91
C PRO A 220 -13.22 -4.94 -3.07
N ASN A 221 -12.27 -4.90 -2.16
CA ASN A 221 -12.01 -5.92 -1.16
C ASN A 221 -12.37 -5.36 0.22
N TYR A 222 -13.62 -5.59 0.63
CA TYR A 222 -14.08 -5.27 1.98
C TYR A 222 -13.60 -6.36 2.93
N LYS A 223 -12.73 -5.99 3.85
CA LYS A 223 -12.07 -6.93 4.75
C LYS A 223 -12.89 -7.12 6.02
N GLU A 224 -12.98 -8.36 6.45
CA GLU A 224 -13.55 -8.70 7.75
C GLU A 224 -12.71 -8.11 8.90
N GLU A 225 -13.33 -7.94 10.08
CA GLU A 225 -12.59 -7.76 11.32
C GLU A 225 -11.58 -8.89 11.48
N PHE A 226 -10.55 -8.68 12.31
CA PHE A 226 -9.49 -9.68 12.45
C PHE A 226 -10.07 -11.06 12.79
N ASN A 227 -9.78 -12.03 11.92
CA ASN A 227 -10.22 -13.41 12.03
C ASN A 227 -9.04 -14.36 11.94
N TYR A 228 -8.75 -15.03 13.04
CA TYR A 228 -7.62 -15.93 13.18
C TYR A 228 -7.67 -17.11 12.19
N ASP A 229 -8.82 -17.74 12.02
CA ASP A 229 -8.94 -18.88 11.10
C ASP A 229 -8.82 -18.44 9.64
N LEU A 230 -9.32 -17.25 9.33
CA LEU A 230 -9.22 -16.70 7.98
C LEU A 230 -7.77 -16.34 7.62
N ILE A 231 -7.01 -15.73 8.54
CA ILE A 231 -5.61 -15.37 8.27
C ILE A 231 -4.72 -16.62 8.12
N LEU A 232 -5.05 -17.72 8.75
CA LEU A 232 -4.33 -18.99 8.56
C LEU A 232 -4.59 -19.62 7.19
N SER A 233 -5.67 -19.28 6.53
CA SER A 233 -6.04 -19.85 5.23
C SER A 233 -5.70 -18.96 4.04
N ASN A 234 -5.64 -17.63 4.22
CA ASN A 234 -5.32 -16.71 3.14
C ASN A 234 -4.83 -15.35 3.69
N ASN A 235 -4.04 -14.62 2.87
CA ASN A 235 -3.62 -13.25 3.18
C ASN A 235 -4.70 -12.25 2.78
N TYR A 236 -5.75 -12.12 3.58
CA TYR A 236 -6.81 -11.14 3.31
C TYR A 236 -6.47 -9.72 3.76
N ILE A 237 -5.44 -9.56 4.61
CA ILE A 237 -5.04 -8.26 5.16
C ILE A 237 -4.33 -7.39 4.12
N CYS A 238 -3.37 -7.96 3.38
CA CYS A 238 -2.57 -7.40 2.29
C CYS A 238 -2.27 -5.89 2.43
N HIS A 239 -2.93 -5.02 1.69
CA HIS A 239 -2.76 -3.56 1.67
C HIS A 239 -4.03 -2.84 2.18
N PHE A 240 -3.98 -1.72 2.82
CA PHE A 240 -2.83 -1.06 3.41
C PHE A 240 -2.68 -1.56 4.85
N LEU A 241 -1.49 -1.98 5.22
CA LEU A 241 -1.15 -2.49 6.55
C LEU A 241 -0.28 -1.50 7.31
N VAL A 242 -0.63 -1.18 8.55
CA VAL A 242 0.24 -0.47 9.50
C VAL A 242 0.51 -1.37 10.71
N MET A 243 1.77 -1.46 11.15
CA MET A 243 2.19 -2.31 12.27
C MET A 243 2.99 -1.50 13.27
N GLU A 244 2.88 -1.81 14.58
CA GLU A 244 3.69 -1.18 15.62
C GLU A 244 5.18 -1.28 15.27
N SER A 245 5.88 -0.14 15.25
CA SER A 245 7.28 -0.06 14.79
C SER A 245 8.22 -1.00 15.51
N LYS A 246 8.06 -1.13 16.84
CA LYS A 246 8.92 -2.03 17.63
C LYS A 246 8.73 -3.48 17.23
N LEU A 247 7.48 -3.89 17.04
CA LEU A 247 7.13 -5.24 16.64
C LEU A 247 7.64 -5.55 15.24
N LEU A 248 7.40 -4.68 14.26
CA LEU A 248 7.86 -4.88 12.88
C LEU A 248 9.39 -4.94 12.82
N LYS A 249 10.10 -4.04 13.52
CA LYS A 249 11.57 -4.03 13.57
C LYS A 249 12.16 -5.26 14.25
N SER A 250 11.47 -5.86 15.22
CA SER A 250 11.91 -7.11 15.87
C SER A 250 11.68 -8.32 14.96
N LEU A 251 10.55 -8.37 14.27
CA LEU A 251 10.19 -9.47 13.38
C LEU A 251 10.96 -9.46 12.07
N GLN A 252 11.13 -8.31 11.46
CA GLN A 252 11.70 -8.08 10.13
C GLN A 252 11.07 -8.97 9.04
N PHE A 253 11.28 -8.62 7.80
CA PHE A 253 10.93 -9.49 6.68
C PHE A 253 11.97 -10.59 6.50
N ARG A 254 11.55 -11.75 6.06
CA ARG A 254 12.44 -12.89 5.78
C ARG A 254 12.62 -13.06 4.27
N PRO A 255 13.81 -12.79 3.70
CA PRO A 255 14.04 -12.81 2.24
C PRO A 255 13.66 -14.12 1.55
N LYS A 256 13.74 -15.24 2.27
CA LYS A 256 13.34 -16.55 1.72
C LYS A 256 11.84 -16.67 1.38
N PHE A 257 11.04 -15.68 1.76
CA PHE A 257 9.61 -15.59 1.47
C PHE A 257 9.27 -14.46 0.49
N ASP A 258 10.25 -13.93 -0.26
CA ASP A 258 9.97 -12.93 -1.31
C ASP A 258 8.83 -13.42 -2.22
N GLY A 259 7.83 -12.55 -2.44
CA GLY A 259 6.56 -12.87 -3.11
C GLY A 259 5.42 -13.33 -2.18
N ALA A 260 5.71 -13.57 -0.90
CA ALA A 260 4.74 -13.83 0.17
C ALA A 260 5.23 -13.26 1.52
N GLN A 261 6.15 -12.28 1.46
CA GLN A 261 6.84 -11.69 2.60
C GLN A 261 5.88 -11.02 3.59
N ASP A 262 4.83 -10.38 3.08
CA ASP A 262 3.82 -9.70 3.90
C ASP A 262 2.99 -10.70 4.69
N TYR A 263 2.56 -11.78 4.03
CA TYR A 263 1.81 -12.83 4.69
C TYR A 263 2.63 -13.55 5.77
N ASP A 264 3.90 -13.84 5.48
CA ASP A 264 4.83 -14.39 6.47
C ASP A 264 5.00 -13.45 7.68
N LEU A 265 5.13 -12.15 7.44
CA LEU A 265 5.23 -11.15 8.50
C LEU A 265 3.98 -11.11 9.37
N VAL A 266 2.80 -11.05 8.76
CA VAL A 266 1.52 -11.00 9.50
C VAL A 266 1.32 -12.26 10.34
N LEU A 267 1.59 -13.45 9.80
CA LEU A 267 1.48 -14.70 10.55
C LEU A 267 2.40 -14.72 11.77
N ARG A 268 3.64 -14.22 11.64
CA ARG A 268 4.57 -14.12 12.78
C ARG A 268 4.14 -13.07 13.79
N CYS A 269 3.60 -11.95 13.32
CA CYS A 269 3.04 -10.93 14.21
C CYS A 269 1.89 -11.49 15.04
N VAL A 270 0.95 -12.20 14.42
CA VAL A 270 -0.17 -12.85 15.11
C VAL A 270 0.33 -13.87 16.14
N ALA A 271 1.33 -14.70 15.77
CA ALA A 271 1.92 -15.67 16.69
C ALA A 271 2.57 -14.99 17.90
N GLU A 272 3.30 -13.88 17.70
CA GLU A 272 3.96 -13.14 18.78
C GLU A 272 2.93 -12.54 19.74
N VAL A 273 1.89 -11.87 19.21
CA VAL A 273 0.82 -11.26 20.02
C VAL A 273 0.10 -12.30 20.86
N LEU A 274 -0.19 -13.48 20.30
CA LEU A 274 -0.86 -14.56 21.04
C LEU A 274 0.02 -15.18 22.11
N THR A 275 1.34 -15.17 21.96
CA THR A 275 2.30 -15.70 22.96
C THR A 275 2.55 -14.72 24.10
N GLU A 276 2.44 -13.42 23.87
CA GLU A 276 2.58 -12.38 24.90
C GLU A 276 1.33 -12.21 25.79
N GLY A 277 0.27 -12.95 25.56
CA GLY A 277 -0.95 -12.97 26.36
C GLY A 277 -1.90 -11.84 26.02
N GLY A 278 -2.19 -11.70 24.74
CA GLY A 278 -3.21 -10.82 24.20
C GLY A 278 -4.62 -11.20 24.63
#